data_0bfa5d7d5bbe799a3ccd18565c593a88
#
_entry.id   0bfa5d7d5bbe799a3ccd18565c593a88
#
_cell.length_a   1.000
_cell.length_b   1.000
_cell.length_c   1.000
_cell.angle_alpha   90.00
_cell.angle_beta   90.00
_cell.angle_gamma   90.00
#
_symmetry.space_group_name_H-M   'P 1'
#
loop_
_entity.id
_entity.type
_entity.pdbx_description
1 polymer ?
#
loop_
_entity_poly.entity_id
_entity_poly.type
_entity_poly.pdbx_seq_one_letter_code
_entity_poly.pdbx_strand_id
1 'polypeptide(L)'
;LEEKKEFWLASNELKKIIQDQIENKKIEIEEIQYKKIEENETIDVTLNYPSKDKWHLHPISLTSKILEEIFISLWFRVEDWPQIEKEEYNFDKLNIPDNHPARDVWDTFWISDDINKDKASGEKVLLRTHTSPVQIREMLKWKLPIKIIVPWRVFRYEQEDARHTCNFYQLEWLVVWEKVTFWDLKGTLETAMKKLLWEKTSLRFRPSIFPFTEPSAEIDVSCQICSGTWEKNWKNCSMCSGSWFVELLGAWMVHPKVLKDCWIDPEVYSWFAFGMWIDRIAAQRYWVSSSRMFYQN
;
A
#
# COMPACT_ATOMS: atom_id res chain seq x y z
N LEU A 1 -13.79 68.01 14.99
CA LEU A 1 -14.28 66.83 14.23
C LEU A 1 -13.67 66.79 12.83
N GLU A 2 -13.53 67.94 12.15
CA GLU A 2 -12.92 68.04 10.81
C GLU A 2 -11.44 67.69 10.82
N GLU A 3 -10.65 68.21 11.73
CA GLU A 3 -9.20 67.89 11.85
C GLU A 3 -8.94 66.40 12.06
N LYS A 4 -9.79 65.69 12.83
CA LYS A 4 -9.69 64.24 12.98
C LYS A 4 -9.98 63.48 11.69
N LYS A 5 -10.88 63.98 10.88
CA LYS A 5 -11.25 63.38 9.59
C LYS A 5 -10.14 63.60 8.55
N GLU A 6 -9.53 64.78 8.51
CA GLU A 6 -8.39 65.07 7.64
C GLU A 6 -7.17 64.20 8.02
N PHE A 7 -6.85 64.12 9.31
CA PHE A 7 -5.78 63.26 9.78
C PHE A 7 -6.01 61.78 9.43
N TRP A 8 -7.24 61.30 9.57
CA TRP A 8 -7.58 59.92 9.24
C TRP A 8 -7.47 59.64 7.72
N LEU A 9 -7.88 60.58 6.88
CA LEU A 9 -7.74 60.47 5.42
C LEU A 9 -6.28 60.47 5.01
N ALA A 10 -5.48 61.40 5.51
CA ALA A 10 -4.04 61.49 5.23
C ALA A 10 -3.30 60.21 5.71
N SER A 11 -3.68 59.66 6.87
CA SER A 11 -3.10 58.43 7.39
C SER A 11 -3.41 57.20 6.49
N ASN A 12 -4.64 57.13 5.97
CA ASN A 12 -5.02 56.03 5.06
C ASN A 12 -4.34 56.16 3.68
N GLU A 13 -4.17 57.39 3.20
CA GLU A 13 -3.45 57.63 1.96
C GLU A 13 -1.96 57.29 2.08
N LEU A 14 -1.34 57.65 3.17
CA LEU A 14 0.05 57.27 3.48
C LEU A 14 0.19 55.76 3.60
N LYS A 15 -0.76 55.10 4.28
CA LYS A 15 -0.78 53.63 4.40
C LYS A 15 -0.86 52.93 3.03
N LYS A 16 -1.68 53.49 2.14
CA LYS A 16 -1.82 52.94 0.78
C LYS A 16 -0.52 53.10 0.00
N ILE A 17 0.11 54.27 0.05
CA ILE A 17 1.40 54.55 -0.61
C ILE A 17 2.49 53.58 -0.10
N ILE A 18 2.55 53.35 1.21
CA ILE A 18 3.51 52.42 1.81
C ILE A 18 3.23 50.96 1.36
N GLN A 19 1.97 50.55 1.31
CA GLN A 19 1.60 49.24 0.83
C GLN A 19 2.00 49.02 -0.64
N ASP A 20 1.73 50.00 -1.50
CA ASP A 20 2.10 49.95 -2.91
C ASP A 20 3.62 49.89 -3.11
N GLN A 21 4.38 50.64 -2.29
CA GLN A 21 5.85 50.59 -2.31
C GLN A 21 6.41 49.25 -1.84
N ILE A 22 5.81 48.65 -0.82
CA ILE A 22 6.19 47.30 -0.34
C ILE A 22 5.93 46.24 -1.42
N GLU A 23 4.79 46.31 -2.08
CA GLU A 23 4.42 45.38 -3.14
C GLU A 23 5.37 45.47 -4.34
N ASN A 24 5.64 46.72 -4.79
CA ASN A 24 6.61 46.96 -5.87
C ASN A 24 8.02 46.46 -5.51
N LYS A 25 8.43 46.65 -4.26
CA LYS A 25 9.75 46.17 -3.80
C LYS A 25 9.83 44.64 -3.69
N LYS A 26 8.75 43.98 -3.36
CA LYS A 26 8.67 42.51 -3.40
C LYS A 26 8.86 42.00 -4.83
N ILE A 27 8.13 42.56 -5.79
CA ILE A 27 8.25 42.20 -7.21
C ILE A 27 9.68 42.37 -7.70
N GLU A 28 10.31 43.51 -7.38
CA GLU A 28 11.71 43.79 -7.74
C GLU A 28 12.69 42.75 -7.14
N ILE A 29 12.48 42.37 -5.89
CA ILE A 29 13.29 41.31 -5.23
C ILE A 29 13.09 39.94 -5.89
N GLU A 30 11.86 39.58 -6.23
CA GLU A 30 11.56 38.33 -6.93
C GLU A 30 12.22 38.31 -8.31
N GLU A 31 12.14 39.39 -9.07
CA GLU A 31 12.82 39.52 -10.37
C GLU A 31 14.35 39.36 -10.27
N ILE A 32 14.95 39.94 -9.23
CA ILE A 32 16.40 39.80 -8.98
C ILE A 32 16.73 38.35 -8.62
N GLN A 33 15.87 37.68 -7.85
CA GLN A 33 16.06 36.27 -7.51
C GLN A 33 15.95 35.38 -8.75
N TYR A 34 14.94 35.59 -9.60
CA TYR A 34 14.80 34.87 -10.86
C TYR A 34 15.98 35.04 -11.79
N LYS A 35 16.49 36.29 -11.94
CA LYS A 35 17.70 36.54 -12.74
C LYS A 35 18.93 35.81 -12.20
N LYS A 36 19.10 35.78 -10.88
CA LYS A 36 20.21 35.03 -10.25
C LYS A 36 20.09 33.53 -10.47
N ILE A 37 18.86 32.99 -10.44
CA ILE A 37 18.60 31.58 -10.74
C ILE A 37 18.92 31.29 -12.23
N GLU A 38 18.45 32.15 -13.10
CA GLU A 38 18.69 32.05 -14.56
C GLU A 38 20.19 32.09 -14.92
N GLU A 39 20.97 32.94 -14.24
CA GLU A 39 22.42 33.05 -14.44
C GLU A 39 23.23 31.87 -13.85
N ASN A 40 22.79 31.28 -12.75
CA ASN A 40 23.53 30.24 -12.03
C ASN A 40 23.04 28.81 -12.30
N GLU A 41 21.80 28.64 -12.78
CA GLU A 41 21.15 27.33 -12.98
C GLU A 41 20.68 27.13 -14.42
N THR A 42 21.38 27.73 -15.41
CA THR A 42 21.09 27.48 -16.84
C THR A 42 21.35 26.02 -17.16
N ILE A 43 20.28 25.24 -17.23
CA ILE A 43 20.33 23.89 -17.82
C ILE A 43 20.32 24.07 -19.33
N ASP A 44 21.43 23.78 -19.97
CA ASP A 44 21.49 23.74 -21.43
C ASP A 44 20.71 22.53 -21.95
N VAL A 45 19.45 22.77 -22.31
CA VAL A 45 18.56 21.72 -22.86
C VAL A 45 18.99 21.25 -24.25
N THR A 46 19.98 21.90 -24.89
CA THR A 46 20.55 21.48 -26.18
C THR A 46 21.74 20.55 -26.03
N LEU A 47 22.31 20.43 -24.80
CA LEU A 47 23.31 19.44 -24.51
C LEU A 47 22.68 18.04 -24.71
N ASN A 48 23.18 17.33 -25.72
CA ASN A 48 22.93 15.91 -25.87
C ASN A 48 23.58 15.21 -24.66
N TYR A 49 22.85 15.19 -23.54
CA TYR A 49 23.16 14.26 -22.49
C TYR A 49 23.14 12.87 -23.10
N PRO A 50 24.22 12.13 -23.06
CA PRO A 50 24.19 10.77 -23.53
C PRO A 50 23.05 10.09 -22.78
N SER A 51 22.00 9.68 -23.49
CA SER A 51 20.82 9.00 -22.97
C SER A 51 21.21 7.62 -22.41
N LYS A 52 22.08 7.61 -21.38
CA LYS A 52 22.51 6.40 -20.70
C LYS A 52 21.49 5.91 -19.67
N ASP A 53 20.61 6.78 -19.23
CA ASP A 53 19.56 6.38 -18.33
C ASP A 53 18.34 5.93 -19.12
N LYS A 54 18.37 4.66 -19.53
CA LYS A 54 17.14 3.98 -19.91
C LYS A 54 16.24 4.06 -18.68
N TRP A 55 15.10 4.74 -18.80
CA TRP A 55 14.07 4.75 -17.78
C TRP A 55 13.70 3.31 -17.43
N HIS A 56 13.88 2.93 -16.19
CA HIS A 56 13.51 1.62 -15.68
C HIS A 56 12.32 1.77 -14.75
N LEU A 57 11.40 0.81 -14.81
CA LEU A 57 10.35 0.75 -13.81
C LEU A 57 10.97 0.47 -12.44
N HIS A 58 10.41 1.12 -11.44
CA HIS A 58 10.79 0.86 -10.04
C HIS A 58 10.61 -0.65 -9.72
N PRO A 59 11.49 -1.28 -8.93
CA PRO A 59 11.43 -2.72 -8.64
C PRO A 59 10.08 -3.20 -8.10
N ILE A 60 9.42 -2.41 -7.25
CA ILE A 60 8.06 -2.71 -6.76
C ILE A 60 7.06 -2.73 -7.93
N SER A 61 7.08 -1.70 -8.79
CA SER A 61 6.17 -1.62 -9.94
C SER A 61 6.40 -2.77 -10.92
N LEU A 62 7.66 -3.12 -11.15
CA LEU A 62 8.01 -4.26 -12.01
C LEU A 62 7.55 -5.59 -11.39
N THR A 63 7.71 -5.77 -10.08
CA THR A 63 7.23 -6.96 -9.36
C THR A 63 5.72 -7.05 -9.41
N SER A 64 5.00 -5.93 -9.18
CA SER A 64 3.54 -5.87 -9.30
C SER A 64 3.08 -6.31 -10.69
N LYS A 65 3.69 -5.74 -11.74
CA LYS A 65 3.36 -6.10 -13.12
C LYS A 65 3.58 -7.58 -13.43
N ILE A 66 4.69 -8.16 -12.97
CA ILE A 66 4.96 -9.60 -13.13
C ILE A 66 3.91 -10.44 -12.41
N LEU A 67 3.52 -10.05 -11.20
CA LEU A 67 2.46 -10.70 -10.44
C LEU A 67 1.12 -10.63 -11.19
N GLU A 68 0.76 -9.45 -11.68
CA GLU A 68 -0.46 -9.27 -12.49
C GLU A 68 -0.45 -10.19 -13.73
N GLU A 69 0.64 -10.24 -14.48
CA GLU A 69 0.78 -11.10 -15.65
C GLU A 69 0.63 -12.60 -15.30
N ILE A 70 1.23 -13.04 -14.18
CA ILE A 70 1.09 -14.41 -13.68
C ILE A 70 -0.37 -14.73 -13.37
N PHE A 71 -1.05 -13.86 -12.62
CA PHE A 71 -2.44 -14.12 -12.19
C PHE A 71 -3.45 -13.95 -13.34
N ILE A 72 -3.23 -12.99 -14.25
CA ILE A 72 -4.03 -12.88 -15.47
C ILE A 72 -3.92 -14.16 -16.29
N SER A 73 -2.72 -14.77 -16.38
CA SER A 73 -2.54 -16.07 -17.05
C SER A 73 -3.29 -17.23 -16.38
N LEU A 74 -3.68 -17.06 -15.12
CA LEU A 74 -4.50 -17.97 -14.33
C LEU A 74 -5.98 -17.56 -14.29
N TRP A 75 -6.40 -16.65 -15.18
CA TRP A 75 -7.78 -16.17 -15.33
C TRP A 75 -8.28 -15.33 -14.15
N PHE A 76 -7.41 -14.55 -13.50
CA PHE A 76 -7.81 -13.55 -12.53
C PHE A 76 -8.02 -12.20 -13.19
N ARG A 77 -8.97 -11.42 -12.68
CA ARG A 77 -9.15 -10.01 -13.03
C ARG A 77 -8.37 -9.16 -12.04
N VAL A 78 -7.80 -8.08 -12.52
CA VAL A 78 -7.20 -7.04 -11.68
C VAL A 78 -8.28 -6.04 -11.31
N GLU A 79 -8.45 -5.77 -10.02
CA GLU A 79 -9.41 -4.79 -9.50
C GLU A 79 -8.69 -3.69 -8.74
N ASP A 80 -9.31 -2.52 -8.74
CA ASP A 80 -8.82 -1.30 -8.10
C ASP A 80 -9.90 -0.65 -7.24
N TRP A 81 -9.50 -0.06 -6.11
CA TRP A 81 -10.40 0.57 -5.16
C TRP A 81 -9.76 1.75 -4.42
N PRO A 82 -10.54 2.69 -3.84
CA PRO A 82 -10.01 3.85 -3.15
C PRO A 82 -9.05 3.51 -2.02
N GLN A 83 -8.05 4.38 -1.80
CA GLN A 83 -7.12 4.26 -0.67
C GLN A 83 -7.75 4.70 0.66
N ILE A 84 -8.71 5.63 0.59
CA ILE A 84 -9.53 6.03 1.73
C ILE A 84 -10.72 5.06 1.79
N GLU A 85 -10.85 4.37 2.92
CA GLU A 85 -11.81 3.31 3.09
C GLU A 85 -12.70 3.57 4.31
N LYS A 86 -13.89 2.99 4.30
CA LYS A 86 -14.83 3.01 5.42
C LYS A 86 -14.43 1.99 6.49
N GLU A 87 -14.63 2.35 7.77
CA GLU A 87 -14.42 1.44 8.90
C GLU A 87 -15.19 0.14 8.70
N GLU A 88 -16.44 0.21 8.25
CA GLU A 88 -17.31 -0.93 7.96
C GLU A 88 -16.64 -1.98 7.06
N TYR A 89 -15.98 -1.55 5.97
CA TYR A 89 -15.35 -2.47 5.01
C TYR A 89 -13.96 -2.91 5.46
N ASN A 90 -13.23 -2.03 6.16
CA ASN A 90 -11.88 -2.34 6.59
C ASN A 90 -11.84 -3.27 7.81
N PHE A 91 -12.91 -3.25 8.64
CA PHE A 91 -12.95 -4.01 9.88
C PHE A 91 -14.24 -4.79 10.09
N ASP A 92 -15.41 -4.15 10.12
CA ASP A 92 -16.66 -4.78 10.60
C ASP A 92 -17.07 -5.98 9.76
N LYS A 93 -17.17 -5.80 8.44
CA LYS A 93 -17.53 -6.87 7.50
C LYS A 93 -16.44 -7.94 7.35
N LEU A 94 -15.23 -7.67 7.82
CA LEU A 94 -14.13 -8.63 7.90
C LEU A 94 -14.08 -9.35 9.25
N ASN A 95 -15.14 -9.25 10.06
CA ASN A 95 -15.22 -9.89 11.36
C ASN A 95 -14.11 -9.48 12.34
N ILE A 96 -13.54 -8.29 12.18
CA ILE A 96 -12.55 -7.73 13.09
C ILE A 96 -13.31 -7.02 14.22
N PRO A 97 -13.23 -7.45 15.48
CA PRO A 97 -14.02 -6.89 16.58
C PRO A 97 -13.53 -5.48 16.96
N ASP A 98 -14.41 -4.69 17.63
CA ASP A 98 -14.14 -3.29 17.99
C ASP A 98 -12.93 -3.13 18.92
N ASN A 99 -12.64 -4.11 19.74
CA ASN A 99 -11.50 -4.12 20.66
C ASN A 99 -10.22 -4.71 20.08
N HIS A 100 -10.18 -4.94 18.77
CA HIS A 100 -8.98 -5.50 18.12
C HIS A 100 -7.88 -4.44 18.03
N PRO A 101 -6.62 -4.78 18.40
CA PRO A 101 -5.50 -3.81 18.37
C PRO A 101 -5.32 -3.08 17.03
N ALA A 102 -5.56 -3.75 15.90
CA ALA A 102 -5.45 -3.14 14.58
C ALA A 102 -6.38 -1.93 14.35
N ARG A 103 -7.39 -1.71 15.21
CA ARG A 103 -8.25 -0.52 15.16
C ARG A 103 -7.69 0.66 15.98
N ASP A 104 -6.60 0.43 16.72
CA ASP A 104 -5.98 1.48 17.53
C ASP A 104 -5.43 2.61 16.62
N VAL A 105 -5.44 3.83 17.15
CA VAL A 105 -4.83 5.00 16.52
C VAL A 105 -3.32 4.85 16.33
N TRP A 106 -2.69 3.93 17.05
CA TRP A 106 -1.28 3.60 16.93
C TRP A 106 -0.96 2.64 15.78
N ASP A 107 -2.00 1.98 15.20
CA ASP A 107 -1.83 1.02 14.11
C ASP A 107 -2.53 1.47 12.82
N THR A 108 -3.49 2.40 12.91
CA THR A 108 -4.33 2.84 11.80
C THR A 108 -4.32 4.36 11.63
N PHE A 109 -4.14 4.84 10.40
CA PHE A 109 -4.30 6.25 10.05
C PHE A 109 -5.78 6.58 9.85
N TRP A 110 -6.39 7.15 10.87
CA TRP A 110 -7.76 7.65 10.80
C TRP A 110 -7.81 9.05 10.17
N ILE A 111 -8.79 9.28 9.32
CA ILE A 111 -9.03 10.61 8.73
C ILE A 111 -9.82 11.45 9.75
N SER A 112 -9.31 12.65 10.05
CA SER A 112 -9.97 13.52 11.00
C SER A 112 -11.35 13.99 10.52
N ASP A 113 -12.27 14.19 11.46
CA ASP A 113 -13.65 14.64 11.19
C ASP A 113 -13.72 15.98 10.46
N ASP A 114 -12.69 16.84 10.60
CA ASP A 114 -12.63 18.14 9.91
C ASP A 114 -12.42 18.01 8.41
N ILE A 115 -11.78 16.91 7.96
CA ILE A 115 -11.51 16.61 6.55
C ILE A 115 -12.63 15.73 5.98
N ASN A 116 -13.25 14.90 6.80
CA ASN A 116 -14.34 14.01 6.38
C ASN A 116 -15.60 14.83 6.10
N LYS A 117 -15.84 15.15 4.82
CA LYS A 117 -17.00 15.93 4.37
C LYS A 117 -18.33 15.16 4.43
N ASP A 118 -18.29 13.83 4.56
CA ASP A 118 -19.47 12.97 4.64
C ASP A 118 -20.01 12.84 6.09
N LYS A 119 -19.89 13.91 6.89
CA LYS A 119 -20.38 13.98 8.28
C LYS A 119 -21.85 13.59 8.48
N ALA A 120 -22.62 13.53 7.41
CA ALA A 120 -24.05 13.21 7.50
C ALA A 120 -24.33 11.77 7.97
N SER A 121 -23.38 10.84 7.83
CA SER A 121 -23.54 9.42 8.21
C SER A 121 -22.92 9.05 9.56
N GLY A 122 -22.10 9.91 10.17
CA GLY A 122 -21.29 9.55 11.36
C GLY A 122 -20.25 8.45 11.09
N GLU A 123 -19.99 8.15 9.83
CA GLU A 123 -19.17 7.06 9.38
C GLU A 123 -17.69 7.45 9.46
N LYS A 124 -16.90 6.63 10.14
CA LYS A 124 -15.45 6.82 10.23
C LYS A 124 -14.77 6.31 8.97
N VAL A 125 -13.80 7.06 8.49
CA VAL A 125 -12.97 6.72 7.35
C VAL A 125 -11.48 6.72 7.75
N LEU A 126 -10.70 5.89 7.05
CA LEU A 126 -9.29 5.65 7.33
C LEU A 126 -8.50 5.43 6.04
N LEU A 127 -7.19 5.51 6.12
CA LEU A 127 -6.33 4.94 5.08
C LEU A 127 -6.31 3.42 5.26
N ARG A 128 -6.69 2.66 4.21
CA ARG A 128 -6.83 1.20 4.31
C ARG A 128 -5.56 0.53 4.82
N THR A 129 -5.71 -0.34 5.82
CA THR A 129 -4.59 -1.05 6.47
C THR A 129 -4.19 -2.34 5.77
N HIS A 130 -5.02 -2.82 4.87
CA HIS A 130 -4.84 -3.99 4.01
C HIS A 130 -5.74 -3.88 2.77
N THR A 131 -5.58 -4.79 1.83
CA THR A 131 -6.35 -4.79 0.59
C THR A 131 -7.66 -5.57 0.68
N SER A 132 -7.93 -6.27 1.79
CA SER A 132 -9.13 -7.11 1.99
C SER A 132 -10.50 -6.39 1.91
N PRO A 133 -10.64 -5.05 2.15
CA PRO A 133 -11.91 -4.35 1.87
C PRO A 133 -12.44 -4.58 0.46
N VAL A 134 -11.56 -4.79 -0.51
CA VAL A 134 -11.96 -5.08 -1.89
C VAL A 134 -12.70 -6.40 -2.00
N GLN A 135 -12.36 -7.40 -1.18
CA GLN A 135 -13.10 -8.67 -1.13
C GLN A 135 -14.58 -8.41 -0.81
N ILE A 136 -14.84 -7.61 0.24
CA ILE A 136 -16.19 -7.23 0.65
C ILE A 136 -16.94 -6.53 -0.49
N ARG A 137 -16.29 -5.53 -1.09
CA ARG A 137 -16.89 -4.75 -2.18
C ARG A 137 -17.22 -5.60 -3.40
N GLU A 138 -16.35 -6.55 -3.77
CA GLU A 138 -16.60 -7.47 -4.89
C GLU A 138 -17.71 -8.47 -4.55
N MET A 139 -17.72 -9.04 -3.34
CA MET A 139 -18.78 -9.94 -2.91
C MET A 139 -20.14 -9.26 -2.88
N LEU A 140 -20.23 -7.99 -2.47
CA LEU A 140 -21.46 -7.22 -2.48
C LEU A 140 -22.00 -6.89 -3.88
N LYS A 141 -21.20 -7.04 -4.95
CA LYS A 141 -21.69 -6.90 -6.34
C LYS A 141 -22.49 -8.10 -6.82
N TRP A 142 -22.50 -9.22 -6.10
CA TRP A 142 -23.24 -10.46 -6.40
C TRP A 142 -22.97 -11.06 -7.78
N LYS A 143 -21.78 -10.81 -8.33
CA LYS A 143 -21.34 -11.36 -9.62
C LYS A 143 -20.45 -12.58 -9.39
N LEU A 144 -21.05 -13.69 -9.03
CA LEU A 144 -20.37 -14.96 -8.86
C LEU A 144 -20.20 -15.70 -10.20
N PRO A 145 -19.12 -16.45 -10.39
CA PRO A 145 -17.98 -16.64 -9.50
C PRO A 145 -17.02 -15.41 -9.48
N ILE A 146 -16.32 -15.23 -8.35
CA ILE A 146 -15.31 -14.17 -8.19
C ILE A 146 -13.92 -14.78 -8.31
N LYS A 147 -13.05 -14.14 -9.09
CA LYS A 147 -11.65 -14.49 -9.22
C LYS A 147 -10.85 -13.24 -9.53
N ILE A 148 -10.32 -12.60 -8.48
CA ILE A 148 -9.70 -11.29 -8.56
C ILE A 148 -8.35 -11.23 -7.86
N ILE A 149 -7.51 -10.26 -8.30
CA ILE A 149 -6.34 -9.78 -7.58
C ILE A 149 -6.41 -8.27 -7.42
N VAL A 150 -5.80 -7.77 -6.36
CA VAL A 150 -5.78 -6.34 -6.02
C VAL A 150 -4.37 -5.94 -5.59
N PRO A 151 -3.51 -5.51 -6.53
CA PRO A 151 -2.15 -5.06 -6.23
C PRO A 151 -2.14 -3.58 -5.87
N TRP A 152 -2.23 -3.26 -4.58
CA TRP A 152 -2.35 -1.86 -4.18
C TRP A 152 -1.57 -1.49 -2.93
N ARG A 153 -1.41 -0.16 -2.75
CA ARG A 153 -0.79 0.44 -1.57
C ARG A 153 -1.70 0.35 -0.36
N VAL A 154 -1.13 0.06 0.79
CA VAL A 154 -1.76 0.02 2.11
C VAL A 154 -0.94 0.85 3.10
N PHE A 155 -1.55 1.21 4.23
CA PHE A 155 -0.99 2.15 5.18
C PHE A 155 -1.16 1.62 6.60
N ARG A 156 -0.05 1.60 7.38
CA ARG A 156 -0.08 1.24 8.80
C ARG A 156 0.79 2.19 9.58
N TYR A 157 0.34 2.57 10.74
CA TYR A 157 1.12 3.40 11.64
C TYR A 157 2.12 2.51 12.39
N GLU A 158 3.17 2.10 11.70
CA GLU A 158 4.21 1.23 12.24
C GLU A 158 5.54 1.98 12.37
N GLN A 159 6.34 1.58 13.37
CA GLN A 159 7.71 2.07 13.46
C GLN A 159 8.55 1.46 12.34
N GLU A 160 9.21 2.32 11.55
CA GLU A 160 9.99 1.88 10.40
C GLU A 160 11.26 1.12 10.80
N ASP A 161 11.43 -0.08 10.23
CA ASP A 161 12.63 -0.90 10.34
C ASP A 161 13.06 -1.46 8.97
N ALA A 162 13.96 -2.46 8.94
CA ALA A 162 14.43 -3.08 7.69
C ALA A 162 13.33 -3.82 6.91
N ARG A 163 12.18 -4.12 7.54
CA ARG A 163 11.09 -4.94 6.99
C ARG A 163 9.74 -4.25 7.02
N HIS A 164 9.60 -3.15 7.77
CA HIS A 164 8.36 -2.42 7.97
C HIS A 164 8.53 -0.97 7.54
N THR A 165 7.55 -0.48 6.80
CA THR A 165 7.39 0.92 6.39
C THR A 165 5.94 1.32 6.61
N CYS A 166 5.69 2.60 6.88
CA CYS A 166 4.33 3.10 7.14
C CYS A 166 3.39 2.97 5.93
N ASN A 167 3.94 2.85 4.73
CA ASN A 167 3.21 2.51 3.52
C ASN A 167 3.96 1.44 2.74
N PHE A 168 3.25 0.48 2.18
CA PHE A 168 3.82 -0.60 1.39
C PHE A 168 2.78 -1.12 0.39
N TYR A 169 3.22 -1.98 -0.52
CA TYR A 169 2.33 -2.59 -1.51
C TYR A 169 1.97 -4.02 -1.11
N GLN A 170 0.68 -4.29 -1.16
CA GLN A 170 0.12 -5.60 -0.90
C GLN A 170 -0.65 -6.08 -2.12
N LEU A 171 -0.56 -7.35 -2.43
CA LEU A 171 -1.44 -8.00 -3.39
C LEU A 171 -2.39 -8.89 -2.63
N GLU A 172 -3.66 -8.57 -2.73
CA GLU A 172 -4.76 -9.41 -2.25
C GLU A 172 -5.25 -10.27 -3.39
N TRP A 173 -5.71 -11.45 -3.05
CA TRP A 173 -6.31 -12.38 -3.98
C TRP A 173 -7.56 -12.99 -3.37
N LEU A 174 -8.63 -13.08 -4.16
CA LEU A 174 -9.87 -13.69 -3.76
C LEU A 174 -10.38 -14.63 -4.85
N VAL A 175 -10.74 -15.85 -4.45
CA VAL A 175 -11.53 -16.77 -5.25
C VAL A 175 -12.78 -17.14 -4.45
N VAL A 176 -13.96 -16.90 -5.05
CA VAL A 176 -15.24 -17.40 -4.55
C VAL A 176 -15.84 -18.26 -5.65
N TRP A 177 -15.98 -19.54 -5.37
CA TRP A 177 -16.50 -20.52 -6.32
C TRP A 177 -17.17 -21.67 -5.59
N GLU A 178 -17.87 -22.53 -6.30
CA GLU A 178 -18.40 -23.78 -5.75
C GLU A 178 -17.25 -24.75 -5.42
N LYS A 179 -17.23 -25.25 -4.19
CA LYS A 179 -16.34 -26.35 -3.74
C LYS A 179 -14.82 -26.11 -3.89
N VAL A 180 -14.34 -24.87 -3.76
CA VAL A 180 -12.90 -24.64 -3.65
C VAL A 180 -12.37 -25.13 -2.31
N THR A 181 -11.14 -25.63 -2.31
CA THR A 181 -10.51 -26.26 -1.16
C THR A 181 -9.19 -25.60 -0.79
N PHE A 182 -8.67 -25.92 0.40
CA PHE A 182 -7.34 -25.50 0.80
C PHE A 182 -6.23 -26.04 -0.13
N TRP A 183 -6.46 -27.17 -0.79
CA TRP A 183 -5.52 -27.72 -1.77
C TRP A 183 -5.46 -26.89 -3.05
N ASP A 184 -6.58 -26.31 -3.47
CA ASP A 184 -6.61 -25.38 -4.61
C ASP A 184 -5.82 -24.11 -4.29
N LEU A 185 -5.98 -23.58 -3.06
CA LEU A 185 -5.16 -22.49 -2.55
C LEU A 185 -3.67 -22.83 -2.61
N LYS A 186 -3.28 -23.98 -2.02
CA LYS A 186 -1.88 -24.40 -1.97
C LYS A 186 -1.28 -24.58 -3.36
N GLY A 187 -1.98 -25.28 -4.26
CA GLY A 187 -1.52 -25.52 -5.63
C GLY A 187 -1.33 -24.22 -6.43
N THR A 188 -2.24 -23.26 -6.25
CA THR A 188 -2.15 -21.97 -6.92
C THR A 188 -0.97 -21.14 -6.37
N LEU A 189 -0.76 -21.13 -5.06
CA LEU A 189 0.37 -20.45 -4.42
C LEU A 189 1.71 -21.06 -4.86
N GLU A 190 1.85 -22.36 -4.82
CA GLU A 190 3.08 -23.04 -5.26
C GLU A 190 3.41 -22.69 -6.72
N THR A 191 2.40 -22.72 -7.59
CA THR A 191 2.56 -22.36 -9.00
C THR A 191 2.99 -20.92 -9.19
N ALA A 192 2.35 -19.97 -8.48
CA ALA A 192 2.67 -18.56 -8.56
C ALA A 192 4.07 -18.26 -8.03
N MET A 193 4.43 -18.83 -6.87
CA MET A 193 5.74 -18.59 -6.24
C MET A 193 6.91 -19.17 -7.05
N LYS A 194 6.75 -20.36 -7.66
CA LYS A 194 7.76 -20.93 -8.56
C LYS A 194 7.99 -20.08 -9.80
N LYS A 195 6.90 -19.54 -10.39
CA LYS A 195 7.01 -18.62 -11.55
C LYS A 195 7.63 -17.27 -11.17
N LEU A 196 7.33 -16.78 -9.97
CA LEU A 196 7.75 -15.46 -9.51
C LEU A 196 9.19 -15.44 -9.01
N LEU A 197 9.58 -16.41 -8.21
CA LEU A 197 10.91 -16.50 -7.60
C LEU A 197 11.79 -17.45 -8.42
N TRP A 198 12.03 -18.65 -7.92
CA TRP A 198 12.82 -19.69 -8.60
C TRP A 198 12.24 -21.07 -8.32
N GLU A 199 12.46 -22.00 -9.22
CA GLU A 199 11.96 -23.39 -9.09
C GLU A 199 12.36 -24.07 -7.76
N LYS A 200 13.54 -23.75 -7.23
CA LYS A 200 14.06 -24.29 -5.96
C LYS A 200 13.49 -23.62 -4.73
N THR A 201 12.62 -22.63 -4.87
CA THR A 201 11.99 -21.96 -3.74
C THR A 201 11.09 -22.95 -2.99
N SER A 202 11.38 -23.16 -1.70
CA SER A 202 10.55 -23.95 -0.82
C SER A 202 9.56 -23.09 -0.06
N LEU A 203 8.34 -23.57 0.10
CA LEU A 203 7.27 -22.94 0.88
C LEU A 203 7.09 -23.68 2.19
N ARG A 204 6.91 -22.92 3.27
CA ARG A 204 6.57 -23.44 4.59
C ARG A 204 5.24 -22.84 5.03
N PHE A 205 4.26 -23.68 5.30
CA PHE A 205 2.96 -23.31 5.81
C PHE A 205 2.98 -23.41 7.32
N ARG A 206 2.71 -22.32 8.02
CA ARG A 206 2.57 -22.27 9.48
C ARG A 206 1.11 -21.98 9.82
N PRO A 207 0.45 -22.80 10.66
CA PRO A 207 -0.90 -22.46 11.15
C PRO A 207 -0.92 -21.08 11.80
N SER A 208 -1.96 -20.30 11.53
CA SER A 208 -2.18 -18.98 12.09
C SER A 208 -3.67 -18.76 12.32
N ILE A 209 -4.03 -17.67 12.99
CA ILE A 209 -5.40 -17.28 13.29
C ILE A 209 -5.59 -15.81 12.93
N PHE A 210 -6.58 -15.53 12.07
CA PHE A 210 -7.03 -14.18 11.78
C PHE A 210 -8.55 -14.10 11.96
N PRO A 211 -9.12 -12.97 12.40
CA PRO A 211 -10.55 -12.86 12.67
C PRO A 211 -11.48 -13.20 11.49
N PHE A 212 -11.01 -12.95 10.28
CA PHE A 212 -11.75 -13.10 9.04
C PHE A 212 -11.46 -14.41 8.28
N THR A 213 -10.81 -15.40 8.94
CA THR A 213 -10.30 -16.60 8.26
C THR A 213 -10.45 -17.87 9.10
N GLU A 214 -10.76 -19.01 8.46
CA GLU A 214 -10.81 -20.35 9.11
C GLU A 214 -10.81 -21.46 8.05
N PRO A 215 -9.76 -22.32 7.96
CA PRO A 215 -8.45 -22.23 8.60
C PRO A 215 -7.54 -21.20 7.95
N SER A 216 -6.49 -20.80 8.68
CA SER A 216 -5.49 -19.82 8.25
C SER A 216 -4.09 -20.37 8.31
N ALA A 217 -3.24 -19.88 7.42
CA ALA A 217 -1.80 -20.16 7.44
C ALA A 217 -0.99 -18.92 7.06
N GLU A 218 0.13 -18.75 7.71
CA GLU A 218 1.21 -17.88 7.24
C GLU A 218 2.13 -18.69 6.36
N ILE A 219 2.55 -18.12 5.24
CA ILE A 219 3.41 -18.80 4.28
C ILE A 219 4.75 -18.07 4.21
N ASP A 220 5.77 -18.84 4.55
CA ASP A 220 7.14 -18.40 4.44
C ASP A 220 7.79 -19.00 3.20
N VAL A 221 8.73 -18.27 2.61
CA VAL A 221 9.58 -18.78 1.55
C VAL A 221 11.02 -18.88 2.02
N SER A 222 11.79 -19.83 1.45
CA SER A 222 13.23 -19.90 1.68
C SER A 222 13.90 -18.58 1.30
N CYS A 223 14.72 -18.04 2.21
CA CYS A 223 15.34 -16.72 2.05
C CYS A 223 16.32 -16.73 0.87
N GLN A 224 16.05 -15.87 -0.11
CA GLN A 224 16.90 -15.75 -1.30
C GLN A 224 18.14 -14.87 -1.04
N ILE A 225 18.12 -14.03 0.00
CA ILE A 225 19.23 -13.14 0.34
C ILE A 225 20.44 -13.92 0.87
N CYS A 226 20.21 -14.93 1.70
CA CYS A 226 21.27 -15.80 2.25
C CYS A 226 21.25 -17.20 1.63
N SER A 227 20.38 -17.46 0.65
CA SER A 227 20.22 -18.77 0.02
C SER A 227 19.97 -19.92 1.02
N GLY A 228 19.29 -19.60 2.13
CA GLY A 228 19.00 -20.56 3.19
C GLY A 228 20.19 -20.89 4.10
N THR A 229 21.25 -20.11 4.07
CA THR A 229 22.44 -20.34 4.92
C THR A 229 22.39 -19.60 6.25
N TRP A 230 21.31 -18.82 6.53
CA TRP A 230 21.07 -17.98 7.71
C TRP A 230 22.05 -16.81 7.89
N GLU A 231 23.22 -16.87 7.30
CA GLU A 231 24.25 -15.85 7.37
C GLU A 231 24.52 -15.23 5.99
N LYS A 232 24.89 -13.97 6.00
CA LYS A 232 25.47 -13.28 4.86
C LYS A 232 26.69 -12.48 5.36
N ASN A 233 27.87 -12.74 4.77
CA ASN A 233 29.09 -12.06 5.16
C ASN A 233 29.44 -12.22 6.67
N TRP A 234 29.28 -13.42 7.23
CA TRP A 234 29.58 -13.76 8.63
C TRP A 234 28.68 -13.03 9.65
N LYS A 235 27.53 -12.53 9.22
CA LYS A 235 26.52 -11.90 10.07
C LYS A 235 25.17 -12.54 9.81
N ASN A 236 24.30 -12.54 10.81
CA ASN A 236 22.91 -12.96 10.63
C ASN A 236 22.28 -12.19 9.48
N CYS A 237 21.60 -12.90 8.61
CA CYS A 237 20.89 -12.28 7.49
C CYS A 237 19.81 -11.32 8.03
N SER A 238 19.90 -10.05 7.68
CA SER A 238 18.93 -9.01 8.12
C SER A 238 17.51 -9.30 7.70
N MET A 239 17.32 -9.95 6.54
CA MET A 239 16.00 -10.23 5.99
C MET A 239 15.30 -11.39 6.72
N CYS A 240 15.99 -12.51 6.95
CA CYS A 240 15.39 -13.67 7.62
C CYS A 240 15.75 -13.78 9.12
N SER A 241 16.58 -12.89 9.64
CA SER A 241 17.06 -12.89 11.03
C SER A 241 17.58 -14.26 11.49
N GLY A 242 18.21 -15.01 10.58
CA GLY A 242 18.74 -16.34 10.86
C GLY A 242 17.71 -17.48 10.83
N SER A 243 16.46 -17.22 10.46
CA SER A 243 15.38 -18.25 10.44
C SER A 243 15.34 -19.10 9.17
N TRP A 244 16.17 -18.80 8.17
CA TRP A 244 16.21 -19.41 6.82
C TRP A 244 14.99 -19.08 5.94
N PHE A 245 13.93 -18.61 6.52
CA PHE A 245 12.66 -18.32 5.87
C PHE A 245 12.28 -16.86 6.06
N VAL A 246 11.54 -16.33 5.09
CA VAL A 246 10.94 -15.00 5.15
C VAL A 246 9.45 -15.15 4.95
N GLU A 247 8.67 -14.64 5.90
CA GLU A 247 7.23 -14.54 5.76
C GLU A 247 6.89 -13.58 4.62
N LEU A 248 6.14 -14.08 3.62
CA LEU A 248 5.71 -13.28 2.47
C LEU A 248 4.22 -13.00 2.45
N LEU A 249 3.40 -13.91 2.97
CA LEU A 249 1.96 -13.80 2.84
C LEU A 249 1.20 -14.57 3.92
N GLY A 250 -0.01 -14.11 4.20
CA GLY A 250 -1.03 -14.89 4.88
C GLY A 250 -1.99 -15.49 3.85
N ALA A 251 -2.37 -16.73 4.01
CA ALA A 251 -3.31 -17.43 3.15
C ALA A 251 -4.36 -18.16 3.99
N TRP A 252 -5.59 -18.21 3.50
CA TRP A 252 -6.71 -18.67 4.30
C TRP A 252 -7.91 -19.10 3.46
N MET A 253 -8.75 -19.93 4.08
CA MET A 253 -10.18 -19.98 3.72
C MET A 253 -10.88 -18.84 4.48
N VAL A 254 -11.70 -18.04 3.81
CA VAL A 254 -12.35 -16.90 4.45
C VAL A 254 -13.44 -17.40 5.44
N HIS A 255 -13.61 -16.74 6.56
CA HIS A 255 -14.54 -17.16 7.61
C HIS A 255 -16.01 -17.13 7.12
N PRO A 256 -16.85 -18.15 7.39
CA PRO A 256 -18.25 -18.23 6.92
C PRO A 256 -19.10 -16.99 7.24
N LYS A 257 -18.82 -16.32 8.36
CA LYS A 257 -19.51 -15.08 8.74
C LYS A 257 -19.31 -13.97 7.72
N VAL A 258 -18.10 -13.84 7.16
CA VAL A 258 -17.78 -12.79 6.16
C VAL A 258 -18.64 -12.97 4.91
N LEU A 259 -18.88 -14.21 4.47
CA LEU A 259 -19.81 -14.47 3.36
C LEU A 259 -21.24 -14.10 3.72
N LYS A 260 -21.71 -14.54 4.88
CA LYS A 260 -23.08 -14.24 5.34
C LYS A 260 -23.30 -12.75 5.41
N ASP A 261 -22.32 -11.96 5.88
CA ASP A 261 -22.36 -10.50 5.95
C ASP A 261 -22.34 -9.85 4.55
N CYS A 262 -21.93 -10.61 3.52
CA CYS A 262 -22.01 -10.25 2.11
C CYS A 262 -23.18 -10.92 1.37
N TRP A 263 -24.11 -11.58 2.08
CA TRP A 263 -25.29 -12.26 1.55
C TRP A 263 -24.98 -13.46 0.62
N ILE A 264 -23.80 -14.06 0.74
CA ILE A 264 -23.39 -15.25 -0.02
C ILE A 264 -23.59 -16.49 0.87
N ASP A 265 -24.22 -17.54 0.32
CA ASP A 265 -24.49 -18.77 1.05
C ASP A 265 -23.22 -19.62 1.19
N PRO A 266 -22.68 -19.82 2.42
CA PRO A 266 -21.49 -20.61 2.66
C PRO A 266 -21.68 -22.13 2.48
N GLU A 267 -22.93 -22.63 2.39
CA GLU A 267 -23.20 -24.04 2.10
C GLU A 267 -23.03 -24.36 0.60
N VAL A 268 -23.19 -23.34 -0.25
CA VAL A 268 -23.06 -23.46 -1.71
C VAL A 268 -21.67 -23.07 -2.18
N TYR A 269 -21.17 -21.96 -1.66
CA TYR A 269 -19.92 -21.36 -2.09
C TYR A 269 -18.84 -21.53 -1.03
N SER A 270 -17.66 -21.89 -1.49
CA SER A 270 -16.44 -21.87 -0.71
C SER A 270 -15.42 -20.95 -1.38
N TRP A 271 -14.40 -20.56 -0.64
CA TRP A 271 -13.48 -19.53 -1.11
C TRP A 271 -12.18 -19.53 -0.34
N PHE A 272 -11.18 -19.08 -1.02
CA PHE A 272 -9.90 -18.79 -0.39
C PHE A 272 -9.38 -17.42 -0.79
N ALA A 273 -8.59 -16.85 0.08
CA ALA A 273 -7.89 -15.60 -0.14
C ALA A 273 -6.48 -15.67 0.39
N PHE A 274 -5.62 -14.77 -0.07
CA PHE A 274 -4.36 -14.48 0.56
C PHE A 274 -3.94 -13.03 0.31
N GLY A 275 -3.16 -12.49 1.25
CA GLY A 275 -2.53 -11.19 1.13
C GLY A 275 -1.01 -11.34 1.16
N MET A 276 -0.32 -10.87 0.11
CA MET A 276 1.14 -10.92 0.05
C MET A 276 1.75 -9.53 -0.02
N TRP A 277 2.93 -9.40 0.55
CA TRP A 277 3.68 -8.16 0.57
C TRP A 277 4.59 -8.06 -0.65
N ILE A 278 4.20 -7.20 -1.61
CA ILE A 278 4.95 -7.02 -2.86
C ILE A 278 6.37 -6.52 -2.59
N ASP A 279 6.55 -5.66 -1.60
CA ASP A 279 7.85 -5.12 -1.18
C ASP A 279 8.82 -6.22 -0.72
N ARG A 280 8.32 -7.15 0.10
CA ARG A 280 9.14 -8.30 0.57
C ARG A 280 9.48 -9.24 -0.59
N ILE A 281 8.54 -9.43 -1.52
CA ILE A 281 8.78 -10.20 -2.73
C ILE A 281 9.83 -9.52 -3.61
N ALA A 282 9.70 -8.21 -3.85
CA ALA A 282 10.70 -7.45 -4.59
C ALA A 282 12.08 -7.55 -3.93
N ALA A 283 12.15 -7.43 -2.60
CA ALA A 283 13.39 -7.59 -1.87
C ALA A 283 14.04 -8.98 -2.08
N GLN A 284 13.23 -10.06 -2.04
CA GLN A 284 13.72 -11.42 -2.33
C GLN A 284 14.17 -11.56 -3.78
N ARG A 285 13.40 -11.02 -4.73
CA ARG A 285 13.66 -11.14 -6.17
C ARG A 285 14.93 -10.41 -6.61
N TYR A 286 15.16 -9.23 -6.04
CA TYR A 286 16.29 -8.36 -6.42
C TYR A 286 17.43 -8.37 -5.42
N TRP A 287 17.44 -9.31 -4.46
CA TRP A 287 18.46 -9.46 -3.40
C TRP A 287 18.70 -8.18 -2.59
N VAL A 288 17.63 -7.40 -2.38
CA VAL A 288 17.68 -6.19 -1.56
C VAL A 288 17.55 -6.57 -0.08
N SER A 289 18.49 -6.16 0.72
CA SER A 289 18.57 -6.56 2.13
C SER A 289 17.62 -5.83 3.08
N SER A 290 16.96 -4.76 2.60
CA SER A 290 15.99 -3.99 3.37
C SER A 290 14.96 -3.38 2.43
N SER A 291 13.67 -3.56 2.72
CA SER A 291 12.57 -2.97 1.95
C SER A 291 12.57 -1.44 1.98
N ARG A 292 13.15 -0.81 3.01
CA ARG A 292 13.32 0.64 3.08
C ARG A 292 14.08 1.23 1.89
N MET A 293 15.00 0.47 1.31
CA MET A 293 15.78 0.92 0.14
C MET A 293 14.91 1.24 -1.08
N PHE A 294 13.70 0.72 -1.14
CA PHE A 294 12.74 1.03 -2.22
C PHE A 294 12.08 2.41 -2.06
N TYR A 295 12.20 3.05 -0.89
CA TYR A 295 11.55 4.32 -0.55
C TYR A 295 12.55 5.43 -0.21
N GLN A 296 13.85 5.12 -0.28
CA GLN A 296 14.94 6.08 -0.08
C GLN A 296 15.53 6.45 -1.45
N ASN A 297 15.60 7.76 -1.73
CA ASN A 297 16.29 8.31 -2.92
C ASN A 297 17.79 8.29 -2.71
#